data_b46090e537e5eca4b7e21f92960c2fdf
#
_entry.id   b46090e537e5eca4b7e21f92960c2fdf
#
_cell.length_a   1.000
_cell.length_b   1.000
_cell.length_c   1.000
_cell.angle_alpha   90.00
_cell.angle_beta   90.00
_cell.angle_gamma   90.00
#
_symmetry.space_group_name_H-M   'P 1'
#
loop_
_entity.id
_entity.type
_entity.pdbx_description
1 polymer ?
#
loop_
_entity_poly.entity_id
_entity_poly.type
_entity_poly.pdbx_seq_one_letter_code
_entity_poly.pdbx_strand_id
1 'polypeptide(L)'
;MRSTPDPAAHGKLDDVLRDRDFHQDQPNVVQQQVLRFRDWLGEQFRRLTAPLRRFNPPNPNLPTPSHVPGVTGFAAVSLQPNAGSQGELAGLLAIRGYHRFRGDNTRTVCLIPQSAHGTNAASAVLAGMRVVVVACDELGNVDVDDLGAKIAEHAESLAALMITYPSTHGVYEREVGTICKAVHDAGGQVYVDGANLNAVLGFARYGDFGGDVSHLNLHKTFCIPHGGGGPGVGPVAAKAHLAPFLPGHPMAQRELHSGPPVSAAPYGSPSILPISWAYVRMMGADGLVAATGAAVLAANYVAVRLRGHFPVLYAGENGLVAHECVLDLRPLTETTGVTVDDVAKRLIDFGFHAPTMSFPVAGTLMVEPTESEDLAEIDRFIDAMIAIRAEADAVAAGNWPLADNPLHNAPHTAQSVIEGEWSHPYTREQAVYPVRSLIRSKYWPPVRRVDNAYGDRNLVCACPPPEAFAD
;
A
#
# COMPACT_ATOMS: atom_id res chain seq x y z
N MET A 1 -42.57 5.04 -2.42
CA MET A 1 -42.53 3.62 -2.05
C MET A 1 -41.09 3.32 -1.65
N ARG A 2 -40.85 3.10 -0.38
CA ARG A 2 -39.52 2.76 0.13
C ARG A 2 -39.39 1.23 0.05
N SER A 3 -38.47 0.73 -0.78
CA SER A 3 -38.10 -0.68 -0.78
C SER A 3 -37.14 -0.94 0.40
N THR A 4 -37.52 -1.81 1.30
CA THR A 4 -36.68 -2.38 2.34
C THR A 4 -35.58 -3.24 1.71
N PRO A 5 -34.34 -3.24 2.23
CA PRO A 5 -33.29 -4.13 1.74
C PRO A 5 -33.67 -5.59 1.98
N ASP A 6 -33.43 -6.43 0.98
CA ASP A 6 -33.67 -7.87 1.00
C ASP A 6 -32.73 -8.55 2.01
N PRO A 7 -33.26 -9.30 3.01
CA PRO A 7 -32.45 -10.07 3.97
C PRO A 7 -31.65 -11.22 3.32
N ALA A 8 -31.91 -11.56 2.07
CA ALA A 8 -31.26 -12.67 1.36
C ALA A 8 -29.79 -12.41 0.99
N ALA A 9 -29.29 -11.16 1.08
CA ALA A 9 -27.90 -10.87 0.77
C ALA A 9 -26.90 -11.44 1.80
N HIS A 10 -27.33 -11.67 3.04
CA HIS A 10 -26.49 -12.27 4.09
C HIS A 10 -26.37 -13.80 3.97
N GLY A 11 -27.36 -14.47 3.36
CA GLY A 11 -27.33 -15.93 3.16
C GLY A 11 -26.35 -16.41 2.08
N LYS A 12 -26.09 -15.59 1.07
CA LYS A 12 -25.25 -16.02 -0.06
C LYS A 12 -23.76 -16.19 0.26
N LEU A 13 -23.24 -15.48 1.25
CA LEU A 13 -21.84 -15.62 1.66
C LEU A 13 -21.64 -16.92 2.47
N ASP A 14 -22.62 -17.28 3.31
CA ASP A 14 -22.61 -18.55 4.05
C ASP A 14 -22.81 -19.76 3.15
N ASP A 15 -23.60 -19.64 2.07
CA ASP A 15 -23.85 -20.71 1.10
C ASP A 15 -22.64 -20.93 0.16
N VAL A 16 -21.93 -19.88 -0.25
CA VAL A 16 -20.70 -19.98 -1.05
C VAL A 16 -19.56 -20.65 -0.25
N LEU A 17 -19.55 -20.49 1.08
CA LEU A 17 -18.54 -21.12 1.95
C LEU A 17 -18.89 -22.60 2.26
N ARG A 18 -20.15 -23.04 2.03
CA ARG A 18 -20.60 -24.42 2.30
C ARG A 18 -20.49 -25.37 1.12
N ASP A 19 -20.44 -24.87 -0.11
CA ASP A 19 -20.66 -25.69 -1.32
C ASP A 19 -19.37 -26.03 -2.12
N ARG A 20 -18.20 -25.91 -1.51
CA ARG A 20 -16.95 -26.41 -2.11
C ARG A 20 -16.38 -27.54 -1.26
N ASP A 21 -16.35 -28.74 -1.85
CA ASP A 21 -15.60 -29.90 -1.35
C ASP A 21 -14.12 -29.54 -1.18
N PHE A 22 -13.77 -29.05 -0.02
CA PHE A 22 -12.39 -28.90 0.40
C PHE A 22 -11.86 -30.27 0.81
N HIS A 23 -10.82 -30.72 0.14
CA HIS A 23 -10.09 -31.94 0.51
C HIS A 23 -9.77 -31.95 2.01
N GLN A 24 -10.16 -33.04 2.64
CA GLN A 24 -10.18 -33.28 4.08
C GLN A 24 -8.79 -33.43 4.68
N ASP A 25 -8.02 -32.37 4.90
CA ASP A 25 -6.94 -32.53 5.88
C ASP A 25 -6.51 -31.26 6.66
N GLN A 26 -7.23 -30.14 6.56
CA GLN A 26 -7.11 -29.06 7.57
C GLN A 26 -8.32 -28.07 7.60
N PRO A 27 -9.57 -28.51 7.71
CA PRO A 27 -10.70 -27.55 7.68
C PRO A 27 -10.86 -26.74 8.97
N ASN A 28 -10.35 -27.20 10.11
CA ASN A 28 -10.69 -26.61 11.41
C ASN A 28 -9.90 -25.32 11.77
N VAL A 29 -8.67 -25.16 11.28
CA VAL A 29 -7.84 -24.00 11.69
C VAL A 29 -8.20 -22.76 10.87
N VAL A 30 -8.37 -22.90 9.56
CA VAL A 30 -8.69 -21.78 8.67
C VAL A 30 -10.12 -21.26 8.95
N GLN A 31 -11.06 -22.17 9.10
CA GLN A 31 -12.43 -21.84 9.41
C GLN A 31 -12.58 -21.20 10.81
N GLN A 32 -11.85 -21.67 11.79
CA GLN A 32 -11.82 -21.04 13.12
C GLN A 32 -11.13 -19.67 13.11
N GLN A 33 -10.09 -19.47 12.32
CA GLN A 33 -9.44 -18.16 12.20
C GLN A 33 -10.32 -17.15 11.45
N VAL A 34 -10.99 -17.56 10.38
CA VAL A 34 -11.98 -16.72 9.68
C VAL A 34 -13.15 -16.34 10.59
N LEU A 35 -13.64 -17.29 11.40
CA LEU A 35 -14.70 -17.03 12.37
C LEU A 35 -14.22 -16.13 13.51
N ARG A 36 -13.01 -16.32 14.04
CA ARG A 36 -12.40 -15.43 15.03
C ARG A 36 -12.18 -14.01 14.49
N PHE A 37 -11.76 -13.92 13.24
CA PHE A 37 -11.60 -12.62 12.56
C PHE A 37 -12.94 -11.92 12.33
N ARG A 38 -13.98 -12.66 11.90
CA ARG A 38 -15.36 -12.14 11.80
C ARG A 38 -15.86 -11.62 13.14
N ASP A 39 -15.65 -12.39 14.21
CA ASP A 39 -16.13 -12.04 15.54
C ASP A 39 -15.32 -10.88 16.13
N TRP A 40 -14.00 -10.83 15.86
CA TRP A 40 -13.12 -9.70 16.18
C TRP A 40 -13.53 -8.44 15.41
N LEU A 41 -13.74 -8.53 14.08
CA LEU A 41 -14.28 -7.43 13.28
C LEU A 41 -15.63 -6.97 13.79
N GLY A 42 -16.53 -7.91 14.13
CA GLY A 42 -17.84 -7.60 14.68
C GLY A 42 -17.76 -6.92 16.06
N GLU A 43 -16.76 -7.23 16.89
CA GLU A 43 -16.55 -6.57 18.17
C GLU A 43 -15.86 -5.21 18.02
N GLN A 44 -14.85 -5.08 17.14
CA GLN A 44 -14.28 -3.78 16.77
C GLN A 44 -15.34 -2.89 16.12
N PHE A 45 -16.18 -3.47 15.27
CA PHE A 45 -17.31 -2.78 14.65
C PHE A 45 -18.28 -2.23 15.71
N ARG A 46 -18.64 -3.03 16.74
CA ARG A 46 -19.51 -2.59 17.82
C ARG A 46 -18.88 -1.50 18.70
N ARG A 47 -17.59 -1.58 18.96
CA ARG A 47 -16.84 -0.57 19.74
C ARG A 47 -16.65 0.75 18.99
N LEU A 48 -16.45 0.68 17.66
CA LEU A 48 -16.19 1.82 16.81
C LEU A 48 -17.47 2.49 16.26
N THR A 49 -18.56 1.73 16.07
CA THR A 49 -19.83 2.27 15.57
C THR A 49 -20.69 2.97 16.64
N ALA A 50 -20.42 2.76 17.92
CA ALA A 50 -21.12 3.47 18.99
C ALA A 50 -20.94 5.01 18.89
N PRO A 51 -19.73 5.56 18.59
CA PRO A 51 -19.55 6.98 18.27
C PRO A 51 -20.06 7.37 16.88
N LEU A 52 -20.00 6.46 15.89
CA LEU A 52 -20.38 6.74 14.49
C LEU A 52 -21.89 6.91 14.27
N ARG A 53 -22.75 6.44 15.19
CA ARG A 53 -24.19 6.70 15.17
C ARG A 53 -24.57 8.19 15.27
N ARG A 54 -23.60 9.06 15.53
CA ARG A 54 -23.74 10.53 15.47
C ARG A 54 -23.22 11.13 14.16
N PHE A 55 -22.84 10.31 13.18
CA PHE A 55 -22.48 10.77 11.85
C PHE A 55 -23.76 11.27 11.15
N ASN A 56 -23.98 12.57 11.20
CA ASN A 56 -24.90 13.19 10.25
C ASN A 56 -24.33 12.93 8.85
N PRO A 57 -25.09 12.32 7.94
CA PRO A 57 -24.59 12.11 6.58
C PRO A 57 -24.15 13.48 6.04
N PRO A 58 -22.95 13.56 5.41
CA PRO A 58 -22.49 14.82 4.86
C PRO A 58 -23.53 15.33 3.87
N ASN A 59 -23.70 16.64 3.84
CA ASN A 59 -24.64 17.30 2.94
C ASN A 59 -24.37 16.81 1.50
N PRO A 60 -25.32 16.16 0.83
CA PRO A 60 -25.09 15.54 -0.48
C PRO A 60 -24.78 16.54 -1.60
N ASN A 61 -24.88 17.82 -1.33
CA ASN A 61 -24.64 18.91 -2.28
C ASN A 61 -23.25 19.56 -2.13
N LEU A 62 -22.41 19.05 -1.21
CA LEU A 62 -21.05 19.59 -1.04
C LEU A 62 -20.05 18.87 -1.96
N PRO A 63 -19.08 19.59 -2.55
CA PRO A 63 -18.04 18.99 -3.38
C PRO A 63 -17.11 18.06 -2.58
N THR A 64 -16.42 17.15 -3.28
CA THR A 64 -15.51 16.12 -2.71
C THR A 64 -14.57 16.62 -1.60
N PRO A 65 -14.04 17.84 -1.62
CA PRO A 65 -13.18 18.38 -0.56
C PRO A 65 -13.80 18.37 0.83
N SER A 66 -15.12 18.50 0.94
CA SER A 66 -15.83 18.51 2.21
C SER A 66 -15.94 17.15 2.90
N HIS A 67 -15.65 16.06 2.16
CA HIS A 67 -15.67 14.70 2.71
C HIS A 67 -14.34 14.30 3.36
N VAL A 68 -13.21 14.85 2.90
CA VAL A 68 -11.88 14.51 3.42
C VAL A 68 -11.74 14.83 4.92
N PRO A 69 -12.17 15.97 5.45
CA PRO A 69 -12.20 16.22 6.90
C PRO A 69 -13.04 15.17 7.65
N GLY A 70 -14.19 14.78 7.09
CA GLY A 70 -15.08 13.79 7.71
C GLY A 70 -14.45 12.41 7.86
N VAL A 71 -13.65 11.95 6.90
CA VAL A 71 -13.05 10.60 6.91
C VAL A 71 -11.66 10.57 7.56
N THR A 72 -10.99 11.71 7.69
CA THR A 72 -9.64 11.81 8.26
C THR A 72 -9.57 12.39 9.66
N GLY A 73 -10.63 13.10 10.09
CA GLY A 73 -10.66 13.80 11.38
C GLY A 73 -9.87 15.12 11.40
N PHE A 74 -9.56 15.69 10.23
CA PHE A 74 -8.86 16.97 10.09
C PHE A 74 -9.82 18.12 9.83
N ALA A 75 -9.32 19.37 9.95
CA ALA A 75 -10.12 20.58 9.86
C ALA A 75 -10.08 21.23 8.47
N ALA A 76 -9.01 21.06 7.72
CA ALA A 76 -8.79 21.72 6.43
C ALA A 76 -8.14 20.77 5.42
N VAL A 77 -8.31 21.08 4.12
CA VAL A 77 -7.77 20.29 3.01
C VAL A 77 -7.27 21.24 1.91
N SER A 78 -6.08 20.93 1.36
CA SER A 78 -5.62 21.48 0.09
C SER A 78 -5.66 20.41 -1.00
N LEU A 79 -6.19 20.77 -2.16
CA LEU A 79 -6.21 19.91 -3.37
C LEU A 79 -5.07 20.26 -4.34
N GLN A 80 -4.15 21.13 -3.94
CA GLN A 80 -3.09 21.61 -4.83
C GLN A 80 -2.11 20.51 -5.26
N PRO A 81 -1.68 19.56 -4.38
CA PRO A 81 -0.74 18.53 -4.78
C PRO A 81 -1.28 17.65 -5.91
N ASN A 82 -0.43 17.35 -6.91
CA ASN A 82 -0.77 16.48 -8.05
C ASN A 82 -0.61 14.99 -7.73
N ALA A 83 0.07 14.64 -6.65
CA ALA A 83 0.32 13.27 -6.23
C ALA A 83 0.51 13.19 -4.72
N GLY A 84 0.54 11.96 -4.18
CA GLY A 84 0.82 11.73 -2.77
C GLY A 84 2.16 12.31 -2.31
N SER A 85 3.23 12.12 -3.10
CA SER A 85 4.56 12.67 -2.79
C SER A 85 4.59 14.20 -2.72
N GLN A 86 3.82 14.90 -3.56
CA GLN A 86 3.65 16.35 -3.39
C GLN A 86 2.81 16.70 -2.16
N GLY A 87 1.86 15.85 -1.78
CA GLY A 87 1.11 15.96 -0.52
C GLY A 87 2.03 15.78 0.68
N GLU A 88 2.97 14.81 0.61
CA GLU A 88 4.01 14.64 1.64
C GLU A 88 4.81 15.94 1.83
N LEU A 89 5.35 16.48 0.74
CA LEU A 89 6.10 17.74 0.77
C LEU A 89 5.25 18.88 1.31
N ALA A 90 4.03 19.03 0.85
CA ALA A 90 3.12 20.10 1.28
C ALA A 90 2.84 20.07 2.79
N GLY A 91 2.55 18.88 3.34
CA GLY A 91 2.30 18.72 4.77
C GLY A 91 3.54 18.98 5.63
N LEU A 92 4.72 18.52 5.20
CA LEU A 92 5.98 18.79 5.89
C LEU A 92 6.36 20.28 5.83
N LEU A 93 6.11 20.96 4.71
CA LEU A 93 6.29 22.40 4.60
C LEU A 93 5.32 23.18 5.51
N ALA A 94 4.08 22.68 5.67
CA ALA A 94 3.12 23.25 6.61
C ALA A 94 3.61 23.14 8.05
N ILE A 95 4.16 21.97 8.47
CA ILE A 95 4.79 21.79 9.78
C ILE A 95 5.96 22.77 9.97
N ARG A 96 6.84 22.90 8.97
CA ARG A 96 7.95 23.86 9.05
C ARG A 96 7.46 25.31 9.11
N GLY A 97 6.45 25.66 8.35
CA GLY A 97 5.80 26.99 8.39
C GLY A 97 5.28 27.29 9.79
N TYR A 98 4.60 26.34 10.41
CA TYR A 98 4.09 26.44 11.78
C TYR A 98 5.20 26.71 12.80
N HIS A 99 6.28 25.91 12.79
CA HIS A 99 7.42 26.11 13.73
C HIS A 99 8.08 27.46 13.52
N ARG A 100 8.34 27.87 12.27
CA ARG A 100 8.93 29.18 11.96
C ARG A 100 8.05 30.35 12.41
N PHE A 101 6.74 30.24 12.23
CA PHE A 101 5.78 31.25 12.68
C PHE A 101 5.82 31.44 14.22
N ARG A 102 6.07 30.35 14.95
CA ARG A 102 6.24 30.38 16.41
C ARG A 102 7.61 30.86 16.88
N GLY A 103 8.54 31.07 15.96
CA GLY A 103 9.94 31.43 16.28
C GLY A 103 10.85 30.19 16.55
N ASP A 104 10.33 28.98 16.42
CA ASP A 104 11.03 27.72 16.69
C ASP A 104 11.89 27.29 15.49
N ASN A 105 12.82 28.11 15.06
CA ASN A 105 13.61 27.91 13.83
C ASN A 105 14.59 26.73 13.91
N THR A 106 14.92 26.28 15.10
CA THR A 106 15.82 25.13 15.36
C THR A 106 15.16 23.79 15.12
N ARG A 107 13.82 23.74 15.10
CA ARG A 107 13.08 22.50 14.86
C ARG A 107 13.15 22.06 13.40
N THR A 108 14.12 21.16 13.13
CA THR A 108 14.44 20.70 11.77
C THR A 108 14.57 19.17 11.68
N VAL A 109 14.42 18.43 12.77
CA VAL A 109 14.52 16.97 12.78
C VAL A 109 13.16 16.36 12.47
N CYS A 110 13.13 15.40 11.55
CA CYS A 110 12.01 14.52 11.28
C CYS A 110 12.39 13.09 11.66
N LEU A 111 11.69 12.53 12.64
CA LEU A 111 11.81 11.11 12.99
C LEU A 111 11.01 10.30 11.97
N ILE A 112 11.59 9.23 11.46
CA ILE A 112 10.93 8.35 10.45
C ILE A 112 11.19 6.89 10.84
N PRO A 113 10.13 6.10 11.16
CA PRO A 113 10.29 4.68 11.43
C PRO A 113 10.79 3.91 10.20
N GLN A 114 11.53 2.82 10.42
CA GLN A 114 11.96 1.91 9.35
C GLN A 114 10.79 1.32 8.55
N SER A 115 9.61 1.24 9.18
CA SER A 115 8.35 0.80 8.55
C SER A 115 7.66 1.87 7.70
N ALA A 116 8.28 3.04 7.52
CA ALA A 116 7.72 4.10 6.67
C ALA A 116 8.00 3.83 5.19
N HIS A 117 7.17 4.41 4.32
CA HIS A 117 7.43 4.36 2.88
C HIS A 117 8.72 5.10 2.51
N GLY A 118 9.48 4.60 1.55
CA GLY A 118 10.77 5.17 1.15
C GLY A 118 10.72 6.64 0.69
N THR A 119 9.57 7.11 0.15
CA THR A 119 9.38 8.50 -0.24
C THR A 119 9.35 9.47 0.93
N ASN A 120 9.01 8.99 2.13
CA ASN A 120 8.89 9.84 3.33
C ASN A 120 10.21 10.53 3.67
N ALA A 121 11.32 9.78 3.63
CA ALA A 121 12.65 10.33 3.87
C ALA A 121 13.04 11.38 2.81
N ALA A 122 12.76 11.10 1.52
CA ALA A 122 13.03 12.05 0.43
C ALA A 122 12.22 13.34 0.59
N SER A 123 10.94 13.24 0.92
CA SER A 123 10.05 14.38 1.15
C SER A 123 10.51 15.23 2.35
N ALA A 124 10.98 14.59 3.44
CA ALA A 124 11.52 15.29 4.59
C ALA A 124 12.78 16.09 4.24
N VAL A 125 13.70 15.50 3.47
CA VAL A 125 14.91 16.19 3.00
C VAL A 125 14.56 17.36 2.07
N LEU A 126 13.62 17.16 1.12
CA LEU A 126 13.13 18.23 0.25
C LEU A 126 12.46 19.38 1.03
N ALA A 127 11.76 19.06 2.11
CA ALA A 127 11.24 20.08 3.03
C ALA A 127 12.33 20.76 3.85
N GLY A 128 13.61 20.36 3.73
CA GLY A 128 14.75 20.88 4.45
C GLY A 128 14.80 20.40 5.90
N MET A 129 14.32 19.20 6.18
CA MET A 129 14.45 18.55 7.48
C MET A 129 15.60 17.53 7.46
N ARG A 130 16.19 17.28 8.61
CA ARG A 130 17.13 16.22 8.84
C ARG A 130 16.41 14.96 9.28
N VAL A 131 16.57 13.88 8.55
CA VAL A 131 15.95 12.59 8.88
C VAL A 131 16.73 11.89 9.97
N VAL A 132 16.02 11.37 10.96
CA VAL A 132 16.52 10.45 11.99
C VAL A 132 15.63 9.21 11.96
N VAL A 133 16.23 8.06 11.69
CA VAL A 133 15.50 6.80 11.56
C VAL A 133 15.21 6.23 12.94
N VAL A 134 13.98 5.78 13.16
CA VAL A 134 13.53 5.04 14.34
C VAL A 134 13.46 3.57 14.03
N ALA A 135 13.99 2.71 14.89
CA ALA A 135 13.96 1.28 14.73
C ALA A 135 12.53 0.72 14.82
N CYS A 136 12.34 -0.48 14.27
CA CYS A 136 11.16 -1.29 14.50
C CYS A 136 11.51 -2.56 15.28
N ASP A 137 10.53 -3.09 16.01
CA ASP A 137 10.64 -4.35 16.72
C ASP A 137 10.56 -5.56 15.77
N GLU A 138 10.73 -6.77 16.32
CA GLU A 138 10.66 -8.02 15.54
C GLU A 138 9.28 -8.32 14.95
N LEU A 139 8.22 -7.69 15.48
CA LEU A 139 6.85 -7.81 14.97
C LEU A 139 6.53 -6.76 13.90
N GLY A 140 7.46 -5.85 13.62
CA GLY A 140 7.33 -4.80 12.61
C GLY A 140 6.67 -3.51 13.12
N ASN A 141 6.43 -3.37 14.44
CA ASN A 141 5.95 -2.12 15.03
C ASN A 141 7.12 -1.16 15.31
N VAL A 142 6.79 0.10 15.56
CA VAL A 142 7.78 1.08 16.00
C VAL A 142 8.35 0.68 17.36
N ASP A 143 9.67 0.65 17.50
CA ASP A 143 10.34 0.45 18.77
C ASP A 143 10.18 1.74 19.62
N VAL A 144 9.30 1.64 20.63
CA VAL A 144 8.91 2.78 21.49
C VAL A 144 10.07 3.25 22.36
N ASP A 145 10.97 2.35 22.77
CA ASP A 145 12.15 2.70 23.57
C ASP A 145 13.18 3.48 22.73
N ASP A 146 13.45 3.02 21.51
CA ASP A 146 14.30 3.73 20.55
C ASP A 146 13.71 5.08 20.18
N LEU A 147 12.38 5.14 19.94
CA LEU A 147 11.67 6.40 19.70
C LEU A 147 11.85 7.37 20.87
N GLY A 148 11.66 6.91 22.11
CA GLY A 148 11.83 7.71 23.31
C GLY A 148 13.24 8.26 23.46
N ALA A 149 14.25 7.44 23.20
CA ALA A 149 15.66 7.85 23.23
C ALA A 149 15.94 8.94 22.18
N LYS A 150 15.45 8.78 20.96
CA LYS A 150 15.62 9.78 19.87
C LYS A 150 14.85 11.07 20.12
N ILE A 151 13.66 10.99 20.70
CA ILE A 151 12.92 12.19 21.14
C ILE A 151 13.73 12.96 22.18
N ALA A 152 14.29 12.27 23.16
CA ALA A 152 15.11 12.90 24.20
C ALA A 152 16.40 13.54 23.63
N GLU A 153 17.08 12.83 22.70
CA GLU A 153 18.29 13.34 22.03
C GLU A 153 18.02 14.60 21.19
N HIS A 154 16.82 14.67 20.59
CA HIS A 154 16.50 15.74 19.66
C HIS A 154 15.40 16.69 20.18
N ALA A 155 15.11 16.74 21.46
CA ALA A 155 13.97 17.46 22.05
C ALA A 155 13.86 18.93 21.57
N GLU A 156 14.99 19.65 21.52
CA GLU A 156 15.06 21.04 21.08
C GLU A 156 14.89 21.23 19.56
N SER A 157 15.21 20.19 18.79
CA SER A 157 15.25 20.24 17.32
C SER A 157 14.16 19.40 16.65
N LEU A 158 13.37 18.66 17.41
CA LEU A 158 12.30 17.82 16.88
C LEU A 158 11.21 18.66 16.23
N ALA A 159 11.07 18.55 14.89
CA ALA A 159 10.03 19.19 14.13
C ALA A 159 8.82 18.26 13.94
N ALA A 160 9.09 17.02 13.56
CA ALA A 160 8.04 16.07 13.21
C ALA A 160 8.44 14.61 13.46
N LEU A 161 7.42 13.77 13.65
CA LEU A 161 7.44 12.36 13.31
C LEU A 161 6.64 12.18 12.00
N MET A 162 7.17 11.40 11.06
CA MET A 162 6.43 10.99 9.86
C MET A 162 6.26 9.48 9.86
N ILE A 163 5.03 9.02 10.09
CA ILE A 163 4.66 7.61 10.26
C ILE A 163 3.68 7.17 9.17
N THR A 164 3.90 6.01 8.59
CA THR A 164 2.95 5.37 7.65
C THR A 164 1.94 4.53 8.46
N TYR A 165 0.63 4.71 8.23
CA TYR A 165 -0.39 3.97 8.97
C TYR A 165 -1.54 3.48 8.06
N PRO A 166 -1.79 2.14 7.97
CA PRO A 166 -0.94 1.06 8.50
C PRO A 166 0.45 1.08 7.88
N SER A 167 1.43 0.48 8.56
CA SER A 167 2.82 0.51 8.13
C SER A 167 3.07 -0.36 6.88
N THR A 168 4.20 -0.12 6.17
CA THR A 168 4.61 -0.96 5.03
C THR A 168 5.02 -2.38 5.45
N HIS A 169 5.09 -2.66 6.75
CA HIS A 169 5.25 -4.01 7.28
C HIS A 169 3.93 -4.81 7.27
N GLY A 170 2.82 -4.19 6.84
CA GLY A 170 1.51 -4.81 6.82
C GLY A 170 0.88 -4.97 8.19
N VAL A 171 1.24 -4.14 9.17
CA VAL A 171 0.71 -4.19 10.53
C VAL A 171 0.09 -2.86 10.95
N TYR A 172 -0.93 -2.92 11.80
CA TYR A 172 -1.47 -1.76 12.50
C TYR A 172 -0.59 -1.47 13.70
N GLU A 173 0.02 -0.29 13.73
CA GLU A 173 0.80 0.17 14.88
C GLU A 173 -0.10 0.30 16.10
N ARG A 174 0.12 -0.55 17.09
CA ARG A 174 -0.73 -0.65 18.28
C ARG A 174 -0.62 0.58 19.17
N GLU A 175 0.62 1.06 19.34
CA GLU A 175 0.94 2.16 20.24
C GLU A 175 0.86 3.54 19.56
N VAL A 176 0.20 3.64 18.40
CA VAL A 176 0.17 4.88 17.61
C VAL A 176 -0.27 6.10 18.41
N GLY A 177 -1.24 5.96 19.30
CA GLY A 177 -1.67 7.05 20.17
C GLY A 177 -0.61 7.49 21.18
N THR A 178 0.11 6.53 21.78
CA THR A 178 1.23 6.76 22.70
C THR A 178 2.40 7.44 21.97
N ILE A 179 2.71 6.95 20.77
CA ILE A 179 3.74 7.51 19.87
C ILE A 179 3.43 8.97 19.55
N CYS A 180 2.21 9.26 19.08
CA CYS A 180 1.79 10.62 18.75
C CYS A 180 1.87 11.54 19.96
N LYS A 181 1.44 11.07 21.13
CA LYS A 181 1.50 11.84 22.37
C LYS A 181 2.95 12.18 22.76
N ALA A 182 3.86 11.21 22.70
CA ALA A 182 5.27 11.43 23.03
C ALA A 182 5.91 12.53 22.15
N VAL A 183 5.60 12.54 20.86
CA VAL A 183 6.06 13.56 19.90
C VAL A 183 5.49 14.93 20.24
N HIS A 184 4.19 15.01 20.57
CA HIS A 184 3.55 16.27 20.97
C HIS A 184 4.10 16.82 22.27
N ASP A 185 4.31 15.96 23.27
CA ASP A 185 4.88 16.36 24.56
C ASP A 185 6.28 16.99 24.40
N ALA A 186 7.03 16.59 23.38
CA ALA A 186 8.32 17.17 22.99
C ALA A 186 8.20 18.39 22.04
N GLY A 187 6.98 18.82 21.71
CA GLY A 187 6.72 19.98 20.87
C GLY A 187 6.79 19.70 19.35
N GLY A 188 6.98 18.46 18.92
CA GLY A 188 6.93 18.04 17.53
C GLY A 188 5.50 17.94 17.02
N GLN A 189 5.35 17.74 15.70
CA GLN A 189 4.09 17.49 15.01
C GLN A 189 4.08 16.09 14.40
N VAL A 190 2.91 15.49 14.22
CA VAL A 190 2.77 14.16 13.65
C VAL A 190 2.22 14.23 12.22
N TYR A 191 3.05 13.82 11.27
CA TYR A 191 2.64 13.55 9.89
C TYR A 191 2.26 12.08 9.77
N VAL A 192 1.02 11.80 9.37
CA VAL A 192 0.58 10.43 9.05
C VAL A 192 0.57 10.26 7.54
N ASP A 193 1.39 9.35 7.02
CA ASP A 193 1.28 8.94 5.63
C ASP A 193 -0.02 8.15 5.45
N GLY A 194 -0.99 8.78 4.81
CA GLY A 194 -2.34 8.26 4.57
C GLY A 194 -2.54 7.69 3.18
N ALA A 195 -1.45 7.30 2.50
CA ALA A 195 -1.53 6.71 1.16
C ALA A 195 -2.49 5.52 1.11
N ASN A 196 -2.53 4.71 2.16
CA ASN A 196 -3.36 3.52 2.27
C ASN A 196 -4.60 3.74 3.17
N LEU A 197 -5.32 4.86 2.98
CA LEU A 197 -6.57 5.13 3.70
C LEU A 197 -7.61 4.01 3.50
N ASN A 198 -7.57 3.28 2.38
CA ASN A 198 -8.39 2.10 2.11
C ASN A 198 -8.28 1.00 3.18
N ALA A 199 -7.22 0.98 3.97
CA ALA A 199 -7.05 0.04 5.07
C ALA A 199 -7.72 0.48 6.39
N VAL A 200 -8.16 1.73 6.50
CA VAL A 200 -8.69 2.30 7.75
C VAL A 200 -10.01 3.07 7.57
N LEU A 201 -10.45 3.30 6.34
CA LEU A 201 -11.62 4.12 6.03
C LEU A 201 -12.88 3.55 6.70
N GLY A 202 -13.50 4.37 7.54
CA GLY A 202 -14.68 3.99 8.33
C GLY A 202 -14.37 3.28 9.65
N PHE A 203 -13.12 2.90 9.91
CA PHE A 203 -12.69 2.24 11.16
C PHE A 203 -11.85 3.16 12.06
N ALA A 204 -10.96 3.97 11.48
CA ALA A 204 -10.17 4.94 12.20
C ALA A 204 -10.01 6.23 11.40
N ARG A 205 -9.71 7.32 12.10
CA ARG A 205 -9.40 8.61 11.50
C ARG A 205 -8.07 9.11 12.04
N TYR A 206 -7.18 9.51 11.16
CA TYR A 206 -5.82 9.91 11.51
C TYR A 206 -5.75 11.04 12.54
N GLY A 207 -6.66 12.01 12.44
CA GLY A 207 -6.75 13.12 13.40
C GLY A 207 -7.17 12.71 14.80
N ASP A 208 -7.92 11.61 14.95
CA ASP A 208 -8.46 11.18 16.24
C ASP A 208 -7.40 10.49 17.11
N PHE A 209 -6.44 9.77 16.52
CA PHE A 209 -5.37 9.14 17.29
C PHE A 209 -4.12 10.01 17.47
N GLY A 210 -4.11 11.22 16.92
CA GLY A 210 -3.02 12.18 17.17
C GLY A 210 -2.32 12.71 15.93
N GLY A 211 -2.66 12.27 14.70
CA GLY A 211 -2.12 12.86 13.49
C GLY A 211 -2.46 14.36 13.37
N ASP A 212 -1.52 15.18 12.89
CA ASP A 212 -1.70 16.61 12.69
C ASP A 212 -1.90 16.98 11.23
N VAL A 213 -1.29 16.22 10.32
CA VAL A 213 -1.40 16.36 8.87
C VAL A 213 -1.26 15.00 8.20
N SER A 214 -1.94 14.82 7.07
CA SER A 214 -1.85 13.63 6.25
C SER A 214 -2.10 13.97 4.79
N HIS A 215 -1.45 13.25 3.87
CA HIS A 215 -1.87 13.23 2.47
C HIS A 215 -2.73 11.99 2.18
N LEU A 216 -3.47 12.03 1.10
CA LEU A 216 -4.27 10.91 0.62
C LEU A 216 -3.90 10.59 -0.83
N ASN A 217 -3.92 9.30 -1.17
CA ASN A 217 -3.78 8.84 -2.55
C ASN A 217 -5.15 8.50 -3.12
N LEU A 218 -5.73 9.41 -3.93
CA LEU A 218 -7.04 9.18 -4.54
C LEU A 218 -7.03 8.00 -5.51
N HIS A 219 -5.88 7.68 -6.12
CA HIS A 219 -5.69 6.53 -7.00
C HIS A 219 -5.61 5.17 -6.26
N LYS A 220 -5.55 5.18 -4.93
CA LYS A 220 -5.66 3.97 -4.10
C LYS A 220 -7.07 3.82 -3.55
N THR A 221 -7.52 4.76 -2.73
CA THR A 221 -8.77 4.66 -1.97
C THR A 221 -10.01 5.13 -2.74
N PHE A 222 -9.86 6.04 -3.73
CA PHE A 222 -10.99 6.76 -4.35
C PHE A 222 -11.01 6.67 -5.88
N CYS A 223 -10.49 5.59 -6.45
CA CYS A 223 -10.68 5.14 -7.84
C CYS A 223 -10.20 6.06 -8.95
N ILE A 224 -9.44 7.14 -8.71
CA ILE A 224 -8.89 7.86 -9.86
C ILE A 224 -7.80 7.02 -10.52
N PRO A 225 -7.58 7.17 -11.85
CA PRO A 225 -6.49 6.48 -12.51
C PRO A 225 -5.14 6.97 -11.99
N HIS A 226 -4.18 6.05 -11.84
CA HIS A 226 -2.76 6.40 -11.67
C HIS A 226 -2.11 6.68 -13.04
N GLY A 227 -2.50 5.89 -14.03
CA GLY A 227 -2.31 6.14 -15.46
C GLY A 227 -0.87 6.30 -15.92
N GLY A 228 0.10 5.69 -15.24
CA GLY A 228 1.51 5.85 -15.61
C GLY A 228 2.00 7.30 -15.47
N GLY A 229 1.44 8.08 -14.53
CA GLY A 229 1.76 9.47 -14.30
C GLY A 229 0.81 10.48 -14.96
N GLY A 230 -0.40 10.06 -15.33
CA GLY A 230 -1.46 10.92 -15.84
C GLY A 230 -1.97 11.95 -14.83
N PRO A 231 -3.12 12.61 -15.10
CA PRO A 231 -3.65 13.64 -14.22
C PRO A 231 -3.85 13.09 -12.81
N GLY A 232 -3.46 13.87 -11.79
CA GLY A 232 -3.48 13.44 -10.41
C GLY A 232 -3.92 14.53 -9.44
N VAL A 233 -4.42 14.11 -8.27
CA VAL A 233 -4.64 14.94 -7.10
C VAL A 233 -4.25 14.13 -5.88
N GLY A 234 -3.35 14.68 -5.05
CA GLY A 234 -2.96 14.15 -3.76
C GLY A 234 -3.39 15.09 -2.63
N PRO A 235 -4.64 15.03 -2.16
CA PRO A 235 -5.12 15.93 -1.13
C PRO A 235 -4.24 15.87 0.11
N VAL A 236 -3.92 17.02 0.69
CA VAL A 236 -3.28 17.13 2.00
C VAL A 236 -4.26 17.74 2.99
N ALA A 237 -4.51 17.04 4.08
CA ALA A 237 -5.46 17.43 5.12
C ALA A 237 -4.72 17.69 6.44
N ALA A 238 -5.14 18.71 7.19
CA ALA A 238 -4.46 19.13 8.40
C ALA A 238 -5.41 19.57 9.51
N LYS A 239 -4.95 19.47 10.75
CA LYS A 239 -5.61 20.07 11.92
C LYS A 239 -5.63 21.59 11.80
N ALA A 240 -6.54 22.21 12.56
CA ALA A 240 -6.79 23.66 12.50
C ALA A 240 -5.54 24.52 12.69
N HIS A 241 -4.61 24.14 13.55
CA HIS A 241 -3.38 24.91 13.80
C HIS A 241 -2.38 24.88 12.64
N LEU A 242 -2.41 23.83 11.79
CA LEU A 242 -1.58 23.73 10.59
C LEU A 242 -2.28 24.26 9.32
N ALA A 243 -3.61 24.40 9.33
CA ALA A 243 -4.39 24.84 8.19
C ALA A 243 -3.90 26.15 7.54
N PRO A 244 -3.50 27.19 8.32
CA PRO A 244 -3.00 28.44 7.73
C PRO A 244 -1.70 28.28 6.93
N PHE A 245 -0.95 27.20 7.13
CA PHE A 245 0.36 26.93 6.51
C PHE A 245 0.27 25.98 5.32
N LEU A 246 -0.92 25.49 4.97
CA LEU A 246 -1.13 24.70 3.76
C LEU A 246 -0.74 25.49 2.50
N PRO A 247 -0.44 24.83 1.36
CA PRO A 247 0.04 25.50 0.16
C PRO A 247 -0.89 26.61 -0.32
N GLY A 248 -0.35 27.83 -0.47
CA GLY A 248 -1.00 28.93 -1.14
C GLY A 248 -0.71 28.89 -2.65
N HIS A 249 -1.44 29.71 -3.44
CA HIS A 249 -1.19 29.84 -4.87
C HIS A 249 -1.39 31.27 -5.36
N PRO A 250 -0.53 31.81 -6.24
CA PRO A 250 -0.67 33.21 -6.72
C PRO A 250 -2.00 33.51 -7.42
N MET A 251 -2.61 32.50 -8.05
CA MET A 251 -3.87 32.63 -8.79
C MET A 251 -5.12 32.31 -7.95
N ALA A 252 -4.94 31.96 -6.68
CA ALA A 252 -6.04 31.69 -5.75
C ALA A 252 -5.98 32.67 -4.59
N GLN A 253 -7.09 32.79 -3.85
CA GLN A 253 -7.10 33.58 -2.63
C GLN A 253 -6.08 32.98 -1.64
N ARG A 254 -5.15 33.82 -1.17
CA ARG A 254 -4.08 33.40 -0.23
C ARG A 254 -4.43 33.88 1.17
N GLU A 255 -4.27 33.01 2.12
CA GLU A 255 -4.23 33.42 3.52
C GLU A 255 -2.85 33.98 3.88
N LEU A 256 -2.79 34.79 4.95
CA LEU A 256 -1.60 35.55 5.33
C LEU A 256 -0.34 34.68 5.53
N HIS A 257 -0.51 33.45 5.99
CA HIS A 257 0.59 32.54 6.33
C HIS A 257 0.68 31.32 5.39
N SER A 258 -0.04 31.35 4.25
CA SER A 258 -0.01 30.22 3.29
C SER A 258 1.41 29.82 2.93
N GLY A 259 1.65 28.50 2.91
CA GLY A 259 2.90 27.90 2.46
C GLY A 259 3.19 28.20 0.97
N PRO A 260 4.40 27.89 0.49
CA PRO A 260 4.73 27.99 -0.92
C PRO A 260 3.86 27.06 -1.76
N PRO A 261 3.61 27.40 -3.05
CA PRO A 261 2.94 26.47 -3.95
C PRO A 261 3.80 25.24 -4.21
N VAL A 262 3.17 24.08 -4.28
CA VAL A 262 3.84 22.79 -4.58
C VAL A 262 3.52 22.28 -5.98
N SER A 263 2.57 22.89 -6.68
CA SER A 263 2.25 22.60 -8.08
C SER A 263 1.91 23.88 -8.85
N ALA A 264 1.95 23.78 -10.19
CA ALA A 264 1.68 24.91 -11.08
C ALA A 264 0.19 25.32 -11.11
N ALA A 265 -0.72 24.38 -10.79
CA ALA A 265 -2.15 24.65 -10.74
C ALA A 265 -2.63 24.76 -9.28
N PRO A 266 -3.65 25.59 -8.99
CA PRO A 266 -4.12 25.82 -7.62
C PRO A 266 -4.83 24.62 -6.99
N TYR A 267 -5.30 23.66 -7.79
CA TYR A 267 -6.14 22.53 -7.33
C TYR A 267 -5.73 21.18 -7.95
N GLY A 268 -4.43 20.99 -8.25
CA GLY A 268 -3.96 19.78 -8.93
C GLY A 268 -4.60 19.62 -10.31
N SER A 269 -5.01 18.41 -10.66
CA SER A 269 -5.78 18.09 -11.89
C SER A 269 -7.26 17.90 -11.54
N PRO A 270 -8.06 18.95 -11.31
CA PRO A 270 -9.37 18.84 -10.69
C PRO A 270 -10.41 18.14 -11.57
N SER A 271 -10.16 18.02 -12.87
CA SER A 271 -11.05 17.33 -13.83
C SER A 271 -11.27 15.85 -13.51
N ILE A 272 -10.40 15.21 -12.72
CA ILE A 272 -10.57 13.82 -12.31
C ILE A 272 -11.39 13.65 -11.02
N LEU A 273 -11.63 14.69 -10.25
CA LEU A 273 -12.39 14.62 -9.00
C LEU A 273 -13.84 14.09 -9.16
N PRO A 274 -14.53 14.29 -10.29
CA PRO A 274 -15.82 13.65 -10.53
C PRO A 274 -15.80 12.13 -10.41
N ILE A 275 -14.67 11.46 -10.70
CA ILE A 275 -14.50 10.01 -10.54
C ILE A 275 -14.62 9.64 -9.06
N SER A 276 -13.82 10.26 -8.19
CA SER A 276 -13.90 10.03 -6.74
C SER A 276 -15.27 10.40 -6.16
N TRP A 277 -15.87 11.50 -6.65
CA TRP A 277 -17.21 11.90 -6.24
C TRP A 277 -18.25 10.83 -6.60
N ALA A 278 -18.22 10.33 -7.84
CA ALA A 278 -19.15 9.29 -8.29
C ALA A 278 -18.95 8.00 -7.46
N TYR A 279 -17.69 7.58 -7.25
CA TYR A 279 -17.37 6.42 -6.44
C TYR A 279 -17.93 6.53 -5.00
N VAL A 280 -17.66 7.63 -4.31
CA VAL A 280 -18.17 7.86 -2.94
C VAL A 280 -19.71 7.89 -2.93
N ARG A 281 -20.35 8.48 -3.95
CA ARG A 281 -21.81 8.52 -4.07
C ARG A 281 -22.42 7.14 -4.32
N MET A 282 -21.76 6.31 -5.12
CA MET A 282 -22.21 4.96 -5.44
C MET A 282 -22.04 4.01 -4.24
N MET A 283 -20.89 4.09 -3.57
CA MET A 283 -20.58 3.21 -2.43
C MET A 283 -21.38 3.59 -1.18
N GLY A 284 -21.56 4.89 -0.93
CA GLY A 284 -22.10 5.36 0.35
C GLY A 284 -21.19 5.01 1.53
N ALA A 285 -21.61 5.35 2.75
CA ALA A 285 -20.82 5.10 3.96
C ALA A 285 -20.62 3.58 4.19
N ASP A 286 -21.68 2.79 4.07
CA ASP A 286 -21.63 1.34 4.31
C ASP A 286 -20.76 0.62 3.28
N GLY A 287 -20.85 1.01 2.00
CA GLY A 287 -20.02 0.45 0.93
C GLY A 287 -18.53 0.75 1.11
N LEU A 288 -18.17 1.96 1.53
CA LEU A 288 -16.78 2.32 1.81
C LEU A 288 -16.20 1.54 3.00
N VAL A 289 -16.98 1.33 4.05
CA VAL A 289 -16.59 0.47 5.19
C VAL A 289 -16.44 -0.98 4.76
N ALA A 290 -17.38 -1.49 3.95
CA ALA A 290 -17.30 -2.84 3.42
C ALA A 290 -16.07 -3.04 2.52
N ALA A 291 -15.72 -2.06 1.70
CA ALA A 291 -14.51 -2.09 0.86
C ALA A 291 -13.24 -2.21 1.72
N THR A 292 -13.11 -1.40 2.78
CA THR A 292 -11.99 -1.52 3.72
C THR A 292 -11.94 -2.91 4.38
N GLY A 293 -13.08 -3.42 4.82
CA GLY A 293 -13.18 -4.77 5.39
C GLY A 293 -12.75 -5.85 4.41
N ALA A 294 -13.14 -5.72 3.12
CA ALA A 294 -12.75 -6.64 2.06
C ALA A 294 -11.25 -6.61 1.78
N ALA A 295 -10.63 -5.42 1.73
CA ALA A 295 -9.19 -5.27 1.53
C ALA A 295 -8.38 -5.99 2.63
N VAL A 296 -8.74 -5.75 3.90
CA VAL A 296 -8.08 -6.40 5.04
C VAL A 296 -8.32 -7.91 5.04
N LEU A 297 -9.55 -8.36 4.72
CA LEU A 297 -9.88 -9.78 4.65
C LEU A 297 -9.11 -10.49 3.53
N ALA A 298 -9.00 -9.88 2.34
CA ALA A 298 -8.28 -10.42 1.21
C ALA A 298 -6.79 -10.64 1.52
N ALA A 299 -6.13 -9.65 2.13
CA ALA A 299 -4.73 -9.78 2.54
C ALA A 299 -4.53 -10.89 3.59
N ASN A 300 -5.42 -11.00 4.56
CA ASN A 300 -5.37 -12.07 5.56
C ASN A 300 -5.65 -13.44 4.95
N TYR A 301 -6.54 -13.53 3.97
CA TYR A 301 -6.81 -14.77 3.25
C TYR A 301 -5.55 -15.26 2.51
N VAL A 302 -4.88 -14.36 1.76
CA VAL A 302 -3.59 -14.67 1.11
C VAL A 302 -2.55 -15.12 2.12
N ALA A 303 -2.36 -14.37 3.21
CA ALA A 303 -1.39 -14.68 4.26
C ALA A 303 -1.63 -16.07 4.89
N VAL A 304 -2.87 -16.40 5.21
CA VAL A 304 -3.22 -17.70 5.80
C VAL A 304 -3.00 -18.85 4.82
N ARG A 305 -3.39 -18.68 3.54
CA ARG A 305 -3.29 -19.72 2.52
C ARG A 305 -1.83 -19.99 2.12
N LEU A 306 -0.98 -18.95 2.12
CA LEU A 306 0.44 -19.07 1.72
C LEU A 306 1.40 -19.36 2.87
N ARG A 307 1.01 -19.19 4.13
CA ARG A 307 1.88 -19.34 5.32
C ARG A 307 2.62 -20.69 5.38
N GLY A 308 2.02 -21.76 4.88
CA GLY A 308 2.65 -23.10 4.82
C GLY A 308 3.71 -23.25 3.72
N HIS A 309 3.78 -22.31 2.77
CA HIS A 309 4.67 -22.33 1.62
C HIS A 309 5.72 -21.21 1.69
N PHE A 310 5.31 -20.04 2.17
CA PHE A 310 6.14 -18.84 2.35
C PHE A 310 5.82 -18.25 3.71
N PRO A 311 6.80 -18.06 4.62
CA PRO A 311 6.56 -17.37 5.88
C PRO A 311 6.01 -15.98 5.65
N VAL A 312 5.06 -15.57 6.49
CA VAL A 312 4.63 -14.16 6.61
C VAL A 312 5.57 -13.49 7.59
N LEU A 313 6.33 -12.48 7.13
CA LEU A 313 7.42 -11.90 7.90
C LEU A 313 6.92 -11.13 9.12
N TYR A 314 5.90 -10.31 8.93
CA TYR A 314 5.32 -9.49 9.99
C TYR A 314 3.83 -9.77 10.15
N ALA A 315 3.37 -9.83 11.36
CA ALA A 315 1.96 -9.97 11.70
C ALA A 315 1.71 -9.40 13.10
N GLY A 316 0.50 -8.92 13.35
CA GLY A 316 0.08 -8.54 14.69
C GLY A 316 0.03 -9.72 15.67
N GLU A 317 -0.20 -9.45 16.95
CA GLU A 317 -0.21 -10.45 18.05
C GLU A 317 -1.10 -11.68 17.80
N ASN A 318 -2.17 -11.53 17.01
CA ASN A 318 -3.08 -12.62 16.65
C ASN A 318 -2.69 -13.33 15.34
N GLY A 319 -1.53 -13.05 14.77
CA GLY A 319 -1.07 -13.58 13.49
C GLY A 319 -1.84 -13.04 12.29
N LEU A 320 -2.52 -11.89 12.45
CA LEU A 320 -3.26 -11.19 11.39
C LEU A 320 -2.43 -10.03 10.83
N VAL A 321 -2.63 -9.76 9.55
CA VAL A 321 -2.04 -8.63 8.84
C VAL A 321 -3.08 -7.52 8.60
N ALA A 322 -2.63 -6.35 8.19
CA ALA A 322 -3.50 -5.26 7.75
C ALA A 322 -4.05 -5.52 6.33
N HIS A 323 -3.92 -4.58 5.42
CA HIS A 323 -4.39 -4.68 4.03
C HIS A 323 -3.36 -5.31 3.08
N GLU A 324 -2.17 -5.55 3.55
CA GLU A 324 -1.05 -6.16 2.81
C GLU A 324 -0.30 -7.15 3.70
N CYS A 325 0.41 -8.09 3.08
CA CYS A 325 1.27 -9.03 3.79
C CYS A 325 2.64 -9.12 3.12
N VAL A 326 3.68 -9.29 3.93
CA VAL A 326 5.06 -9.45 3.48
C VAL A 326 5.42 -10.94 3.52
N LEU A 327 5.55 -11.56 2.34
CA LEU A 327 5.99 -12.94 2.20
C LEU A 327 7.52 -13.00 2.19
N ASP A 328 8.10 -13.79 3.09
CA ASP A 328 9.55 -13.97 3.20
C ASP A 328 10.02 -15.10 2.28
N LEU A 329 10.78 -14.77 1.24
CA LEU A 329 11.35 -15.73 0.30
C LEU A 329 12.81 -16.05 0.58
N ARG A 330 13.43 -15.46 1.62
CA ARG A 330 14.82 -15.75 1.97
C ARG A 330 15.06 -17.23 2.30
N PRO A 331 14.19 -17.91 3.09
CA PRO A 331 14.34 -19.34 3.32
C PRO A 331 14.21 -20.18 2.05
N LEU A 332 13.37 -19.77 1.09
CA LEU A 332 13.29 -20.43 -0.22
C LEU A 332 14.63 -20.29 -0.96
N THR A 333 15.16 -19.06 -1.03
CA THR A 333 16.46 -18.81 -1.70
C THR A 333 17.60 -19.59 -1.07
N GLU A 334 17.67 -19.65 0.26
CA GLU A 334 18.69 -20.41 0.99
C GLU A 334 18.64 -21.91 0.70
N THR A 335 17.45 -22.48 0.56
CA THR A 335 17.27 -23.91 0.38
C THR A 335 17.30 -24.38 -1.07
N THR A 336 16.93 -23.51 -2.02
CA THR A 336 16.75 -23.90 -3.43
C THR A 336 17.68 -23.16 -4.40
N GLY A 337 18.26 -22.04 -3.98
CA GLY A 337 19.00 -21.11 -4.84
C GLY A 337 18.11 -20.22 -5.72
N VAL A 338 16.79 -20.45 -5.75
CA VAL A 338 15.82 -19.65 -6.52
C VAL A 338 15.64 -18.30 -5.82
N THR A 339 15.80 -17.22 -6.57
CA THR A 339 15.74 -15.85 -6.04
C THR A 339 14.32 -15.28 -6.04
N VAL A 340 14.10 -14.21 -5.28
CA VAL A 340 12.84 -13.47 -5.31
C VAL A 340 12.57 -12.89 -6.71
N ASP A 341 13.62 -12.50 -7.46
CA ASP A 341 13.49 -12.04 -8.85
C ASP A 341 13.00 -13.17 -9.77
N ASP A 342 13.50 -14.40 -9.60
CA ASP A 342 13.02 -15.56 -10.36
C ASP A 342 11.54 -15.81 -10.12
N VAL A 343 11.08 -15.74 -8.88
CA VAL A 343 9.66 -15.87 -8.52
C VAL A 343 8.82 -14.75 -9.15
N ALA A 344 9.28 -13.50 -9.04
CA ALA A 344 8.59 -12.34 -9.62
C ALA A 344 8.46 -12.45 -11.14
N LYS A 345 9.53 -12.86 -11.84
CA LYS A 345 9.51 -13.09 -13.29
C LYS A 345 8.62 -14.27 -13.67
N ARG A 346 8.62 -15.34 -12.86
CA ARG A 346 7.76 -16.50 -13.12
C ARG A 346 6.27 -16.17 -12.97
N LEU A 347 5.90 -15.29 -12.05
CA LEU A 347 4.52 -14.80 -11.92
C LEU A 347 3.99 -14.15 -13.22
N ILE A 348 4.85 -13.53 -14.03
CA ILE A 348 4.47 -12.98 -15.34
C ILE A 348 3.97 -14.09 -16.28
N ASP A 349 4.58 -15.29 -16.25
CA ASP A 349 4.11 -16.44 -17.02
C ASP A 349 2.74 -16.94 -16.58
N PHE A 350 2.39 -16.72 -15.30
CA PHE A 350 1.05 -16.98 -14.75
C PHE A 350 0.04 -15.86 -15.04
N GLY A 351 0.49 -14.76 -15.70
CA GLY A 351 -0.35 -13.63 -16.07
C GLY A 351 -0.55 -12.64 -14.93
N PHE A 352 0.40 -12.56 -13.99
CA PHE A 352 0.40 -11.57 -12.92
C PHE A 352 1.49 -10.52 -13.14
N HIS A 353 1.16 -9.26 -12.87
CA HIS A 353 2.15 -8.28 -12.52
C HIS A 353 2.63 -8.62 -11.10
N ALA A 354 3.92 -8.92 -10.95
CA ALA A 354 4.45 -9.36 -9.66
C ALA A 354 4.22 -8.31 -8.56
N PRO A 355 3.97 -8.75 -7.31
CA PRO A 355 3.95 -7.85 -6.15
C PRO A 355 5.27 -7.09 -6.00
N THR A 356 5.26 -6.02 -5.19
CA THR A 356 6.47 -5.24 -4.88
C THR A 356 7.55 -6.15 -4.30
N MET A 357 8.71 -6.16 -4.98
CA MET A 357 9.81 -7.07 -4.67
C MET A 357 10.86 -6.36 -3.82
N SER A 358 11.41 -7.08 -2.82
CA SER A 358 12.52 -6.61 -1.96
C SER A 358 12.23 -5.29 -1.26
N PHE A 359 10.99 -5.06 -0.89
CA PHE A 359 10.54 -3.94 -0.10
C PHE A 359 9.40 -4.41 0.85
N PRO A 360 9.35 -3.98 2.10
CA PRO A 360 10.33 -3.13 2.82
C PRO A 360 11.65 -3.85 3.17
N VAL A 361 11.69 -5.18 3.02
CA VAL A 361 12.84 -6.02 3.35
C VAL A 361 13.35 -6.73 2.10
N ALA A 362 14.67 -6.75 1.91
CA ALA A 362 15.29 -7.46 0.79
C ALA A 362 14.92 -8.95 0.80
N GLY A 363 14.64 -9.52 -0.37
CA GLY A 363 14.27 -10.94 -0.52
C GLY A 363 12.83 -11.27 -0.13
N THR A 364 11.94 -10.29 -0.08
CA THR A 364 10.51 -10.45 0.21
C THR A 364 9.61 -10.04 -0.95
N LEU A 365 8.35 -10.43 -0.90
CA LEU A 365 7.27 -9.90 -1.74
C LEU A 365 6.20 -9.28 -0.85
N MET A 366 5.83 -8.02 -1.12
CA MET A 366 4.73 -7.33 -0.45
C MET A 366 3.47 -7.46 -1.28
N VAL A 367 2.50 -8.20 -0.78
CA VAL A 367 1.25 -8.53 -1.48
C VAL A 367 0.10 -7.70 -0.92
N GLU A 368 -0.48 -6.86 -1.77
CA GLU A 368 -1.66 -6.03 -1.48
C GLU A 368 -2.77 -6.39 -2.48
N PRO A 369 -3.72 -7.30 -2.15
CA PRO A 369 -4.77 -7.70 -3.08
C PRO A 369 -5.85 -6.65 -3.27
N THR A 370 -5.96 -5.67 -2.39
CA THR A 370 -6.99 -4.63 -2.33
C THR A 370 -8.43 -5.17 -2.16
N GLU A 371 -9.41 -4.28 -2.21
CA GLU A 371 -10.84 -4.63 -2.22
C GLU A 371 -11.38 -4.94 -3.63
N SER A 372 -10.60 -4.66 -4.66
CA SER A 372 -11.04 -4.77 -6.06
C SER A 372 -10.86 -6.17 -6.67
N GLU A 373 -10.02 -6.99 -6.07
CA GLU A 373 -9.80 -8.36 -6.54
C GLU A 373 -10.90 -9.29 -6.04
N ASP A 374 -11.47 -10.08 -6.94
CA ASP A 374 -12.43 -11.12 -6.57
C ASP A 374 -11.74 -12.37 -6.00
N LEU A 375 -12.52 -13.22 -5.33
CA LEU A 375 -11.97 -14.42 -4.69
C LEU A 375 -11.33 -15.39 -5.69
N ALA A 376 -11.86 -15.48 -6.92
CA ALA A 376 -11.32 -16.39 -7.94
C ALA A 376 -9.94 -15.90 -8.41
N GLU A 377 -9.73 -14.58 -8.53
CA GLU A 377 -8.44 -14.02 -8.89
C GLU A 377 -7.43 -14.15 -7.74
N ILE A 378 -7.85 -13.96 -6.50
CA ILE A 378 -7.01 -14.20 -5.32
C ILE A 378 -6.62 -15.68 -5.23
N ASP A 379 -7.55 -16.60 -5.43
CA ASP A 379 -7.25 -18.05 -5.47
C ASP A 379 -6.28 -18.38 -6.61
N ARG A 380 -6.45 -17.77 -7.79
CA ARG A 380 -5.55 -17.94 -8.94
C ARG A 380 -4.12 -17.49 -8.61
N PHE A 381 -3.97 -16.37 -7.88
CA PHE A 381 -2.67 -15.89 -7.40
C PHE A 381 -2.05 -16.87 -6.40
N ILE A 382 -2.83 -17.35 -5.43
CA ILE A 382 -2.38 -18.32 -4.42
C ILE A 382 -1.92 -19.62 -5.10
N ASP A 383 -2.69 -20.14 -6.04
CA ASP A 383 -2.35 -21.35 -6.79
C ASP A 383 -1.08 -21.16 -7.61
N ALA A 384 -0.87 -19.98 -8.20
CA ALA A 384 0.36 -19.64 -8.91
C ALA A 384 1.57 -19.66 -7.96
N MET A 385 1.46 -19.03 -6.79
CA MET A 385 2.54 -19.02 -5.79
C MET A 385 2.87 -20.45 -5.30
N ILE A 386 1.85 -21.29 -5.06
CA ILE A 386 2.05 -22.69 -4.65
C ILE A 386 2.73 -23.49 -5.78
N ALA A 387 2.34 -23.29 -7.04
CA ALA A 387 2.97 -23.94 -8.17
C ALA A 387 4.43 -23.50 -8.34
N ILE A 388 4.73 -22.21 -8.18
CA ILE A 388 6.08 -21.67 -8.22
C ILE A 388 6.93 -22.27 -7.07
N ARG A 389 6.37 -22.43 -5.88
CA ARG A 389 7.04 -23.11 -4.77
C ARG A 389 7.42 -24.54 -5.15
N ALA A 390 6.51 -25.30 -5.76
CA ALA A 390 6.78 -26.67 -6.21
C ALA A 390 7.86 -26.73 -7.31
N GLU A 391 7.89 -25.74 -8.22
CA GLU A 391 8.96 -25.62 -9.22
C GLU A 391 10.33 -25.35 -8.55
N ALA A 392 10.38 -24.48 -7.53
CA ALA A 392 11.62 -24.23 -6.77
C ALA A 392 12.10 -25.47 -5.99
N ASP A 393 11.17 -26.20 -5.38
CA ASP A 393 11.50 -27.48 -4.70
C ASP A 393 12.02 -28.52 -5.71
N ALA A 394 11.53 -28.52 -6.95
CA ALA A 394 12.05 -29.40 -8.02
C ALA A 394 13.48 -29.02 -8.44
N VAL A 395 13.84 -27.74 -8.42
CA VAL A 395 15.23 -27.27 -8.63
C VAL A 395 16.11 -27.79 -7.49
N ALA A 396 15.70 -27.63 -6.26
CA ALA A 396 16.44 -28.11 -5.09
C ALA A 396 16.62 -29.64 -5.11
N ALA A 397 15.64 -30.39 -5.61
CA ALA A 397 15.72 -31.84 -5.79
C ALA A 397 16.63 -32.30 -6.95
N GLY A 398 17.18 -31.34 -7.73
CA GLY A 398 18.04 -31.62 -8.88
C GLY A 398 17.30 -32.06 -10.14
N ASN A 399 15.96 -31.89 -10.21
CA ASN A 399 15.19 -32.21 -11.41
C ASN A 399 15.54 -31.27 -12.57
N TRP A 400 15.92 -30.03 -12.24
CA TRP A 400 16.42 -29.03 -13.19
C TRP A 400 17.67 -28.34 -12.62
N PRO A 401 18.64 -27.95 -13.48
CA PRO A 401 19.77 -27.13 -13.04
C PRO A 401 19.32 -25.76 -12.56
N LEU A 402 20.00 -25.20 -11.56
CA LEU A 402 19.70 -23.84 -11.09
C LEU A 402 19.80 -22.77 -12.21
N ALA A 403 20.76 -22.93 -13.10
CA ALA A 403 20.99 -21.99 -14.21
C ALA A 403 20.07 -22.22 -15.42
N ASP A 404 19.29 -23.31 -15.46
CA ASP A 404 18.40 -23.62 -16.58
C ASP A 404 17.13 -24.35 -16.09
N ASN A 405 16.14 -23.59 -15.72
CA ASN A 405 14.85 -24.05 -15.22
C ASN A 405 13.73 -23.02 -15.55
N PRO A 406 12.45 -23.38 -15.40
CA PRO A 406 11.34 -22.49 -15.76
C PRO A 406 11.34 -21.14 -15.02
N LEU A 407 11.83 -21.09 -13.79
CA LEU A 407 11.86 -19.85 -13.00
C LEU A 407 12.99 -18.93 -13.48
N HIS A 408 14.19 -19.47 -13.66
CA HIS A 408 15.35 -18.69 -14.09
C HIS A 408 15.17 -18.12 -15.51
N ASN A 409 14.52 -18.89 -16.41
CA ASN A 409 14.28 -18.48 -17.79
C ASN A 409 13.02 -17.63 -17.99
N ALA A 410 12.19 -17.47 -16.96
CA ALA A 410 10.98 -16.66 -17.02
C ALA A 410 11.29 -15.16 -17.23
N PRO A 411 10.40 -14.40 -17.87
CA PRO A 411 9.15 -14.85 -18.49
C PRO A 411 9.38 -15.41 -19.91
N HIS A 412 8.50 -16.33 -20.32
CA HIS A 412 8.54 -16.98 -21.63
C HIS A 412 7.66 -16.26 -22.65
N THR A 413 8.26 -15.64 -23.67
CA THR A 413 7.52 -15.04 -24.77
C THR A 413 7.07 -16.08 -25.77
N ALA A 414 6.03 -15.80 -26.58
CA ALA A 414 5.62 -16.69 -27.66
C ALA A 414 6.78 -16.99 -28.61
N GLN A 415 7.58 -15.97 -28.96
CA GLN A 415 8.74 -16.12 -29.82
C GLN A 415 9.76 -17.12 -29.23
N SER A 416 10.10 -17.00 -27.95
CA SER A 416 11.10 -17.88 -27.31
C SER A 416 10.68 -19.35 -27.25
N VAL A 417 9.38 -19.62 -27.37
CA VAL A 417 8.84 -21.00 -27.32
C VAL A 417 8.73 -21.60 -28.71
N ILE A 418 8.47 -20.79 -29.72
CA ILE A 418 8.21 -21.25 -31.11
C ILE A 418 9.50 -21.35 -31.91
N GLU A 419 10.44 -20.39 -31.73
CA GLU A 419 11.65 -20.33 -32.52
C GLU A 419 12.72 -21.32 -32.03
N GLY A 420 13.38 -21.96 -32.99
CA GLY A 420 14.55 -22.81 -32.76
C GLY A 420 14.29 -24.14 -32.08
N GLU A 421 15.40 -24.82 -31.77
CA GLU A 421 15.37 -26.06 -31.00
C GLU A 421 15.15 -25.77 -29.50
N TRP A 422 14.35 -26.62 -28.84
CA TRP A 422 14.13 -26.53 -27.39
C TRP A 422 15.18 -27.36 -26.67
N SER A 423 16.22 -26.72 -26.18
CA SER A 423 17.34 -27.36 -25.50
C SER A 423 17.24 -27.38 -23.98
N HIS A 424 16.15 -26.80 -23.42
CA HIS A 424 15.95 -26.74 -21.96
C HIS A 424 15.56 -28.10 -21.37
N PRO A 425 15.90 -28.40 -20.10
CA PRO A 425 15.59 -29.64 -19.44
C PRO A 425 14.10 -29.77 -19.00
N TYR A 426 13.30 -28.78 -19.29
CA TYR A 426 11.85 -28.78 -19.08
C TYR A 426 11.11 -28.61 -20.41
N THR A 427 9.82 -28.96 -20.45
CA THR A 427 9.05 -28.94 -21.69
C THR A 427 8.54 -27.54 -22.02
N ARG A 428 8.20 -27.29 -23.31
CA ARG A 428 7.50 -26.05 -23.72
C ARG A 428 6.18 -25.87 -22.97
N GLU A 429 5.46 -26.96 -22.69
CA GLU A 429 4.21 -26.92 -21.92
C GLU A 429 4.47 -26.45 -20.49
N GLN A 430 5.49 -26.97 -19.80
CA GLN A 430 5.90 -26.49 -18.47
C GLN A 430 6.32 -25.01 -18.47
N ALA A 431 6.94 -24.54 -19.56
CA ALA A 431 7.30 -23.14 -19.72
C ALA A 431 6.06 -22.23 -19.71
N VAL A 432 5.04 -22.57 -20.50
CA VAL A 432 3.93 -21.63 -20.80
C VAL A 432 2.60 -21.97 -20.13
N TYR A 433 2.39 -23.24 -19.79
CA TYR A 433 1.16 -23.71 -19.15
C TYR A 433 1.45 -24.47 -17.86
N PRO A 434 2.16 -23.87 -16.90
CA PRO A 434 2.47 -24.55 -15.62
C PRO A 434 1.21 -24.99 -14.86
N VAL A 435 0.07 -24.37 -15.11
CA VAL A 435 -1.24 -24.75 -14.61
C VAL A 435 -2.28 -24.79 -15.75
N ARG A 436 -3.24 -25.71 -15.65
CA ARG A 436 -4.21 -25.95 -16.74
C ARG A 436 -5.11 -24.75 -17.05
N SER A 437 -5.40 -23.90 -16.08
CA SER A 437 -6.21 -22.71 -16.27
C SER A 437 -5.64 -21.76 -17.33
N LEU A 438 -4.33 -21.70 -17.47
CA LEU A 438 -3.65 -20.84 -18.45
C LEU A 438 -3.88 -21.26 -19.91
N ILE A 439 -4.29 -22.48 -20.19
CA ILE A 439 -4.60 -22.93 -21.57
C ILE A 439 -5.68 -22.06 -22.20
N ARG A 440 -6.65 -21.56 -21.39
CA ARG A 440 -7.78 -20.76 -21.88
C ARG A 440 -7.56 -19.25 -21.79
N SER A 441 -6.64 -18.80 -20.92
CA SER A 441 -6.46 -17.38 -20.58
C SER A 441 -4.99 -17.01 -20.42
N LYS A 442 -4.14 -17.51 -21.32
CA LYS A 442 -2.71 -17.18 -21.30
C LYS A 442 -2.46 -15.71 -21.65
N TYR A 443 -1.80 -14.99 -20.76
CA TYR A 443 -1.12 -13.75 -21.10
C TYR A 443 0.27 -14.07 -21.66
N TRP A 444 0.57 -13.55 -22.84
CA TRP A 444 1.89 -13.71 -23.47
C TRP A 444 2.74 -12.47 -23.21
N PRO A 445 3.80 -12.57 -22.38
CA PRO A 445 4.69 -11.44 -22.15
C PRO A 445 5.38 -11.04 -23.46
N PRO A 446 5.50 -9.74 -23.77
CA PRO A 446 6.13 -9.27 -24.99
C PRO A 446 7.67 -9.32 -24.93
N VAL A 447 8.24 -9.38 -23.73
CA VAL A 447 9.70 -9.28 -23.49
C VAL A 447 10.13 -10.38 -22.55
N ARG A 448 11.30 -11.00 -22.84
CA ARG A 448 11.98 -11.94 -21.94
C ARG A 448 12.58 -11.22 -20.73
N ARG A 449 13.27 -11.97 -19.88
CA ARG A 449 13.95 -11.43 -18.70
C ARG A 449 14.87 -10.27 -19.06
N VAL A 450 14.68 -9.15 -18.39
CA VAL A 450 15.53 -7.96 -18.48
C VAL A 450 16.42 -7.91 -17.24
N ASP A 451 17.71 -7.66 -17.44
CA ASP A 451 18.62 -7.34 -16.35
C ASP A 451 18.46 -5.86 -15.98
N ASN A 452 17.54 -5.59 -15.04
CA ASN A 452 17.25 -4.23 -14.59
C ASN A 452 18.49 -3.59 -13.94
N ALA A 453 19.26 -4.35 -13.16
CA ALA A 453 20.44 -3.83 -12.47
C ALA A 453 21.54 -3.41 -13.46
N TYR A 454 21.71 -4.16 -14.55
CA TYR A 454 22.59 -3.75 -15.63
C TYR A 454 22.08 -2.50 -16.32
N GLY A 455 20.78 -2.46 -16.67
CA GLY A 455 20.17 -1.32 -17.33
C GLY A 455 20.29 -0.03 -16.51
N ASP A 456 20.03 -0.08 -15.22
CA ASP A 456 20.12 1.07 -14.33
C ASP A 456 21.54 1.62 -14.17
N ARG A 457 22.55 0.74 -14.25
CA ARG A 457 23.98 1.13 -14.20
C ARG A 457 24.57 1.56 -15.54
N ASN A 458 23.93 1.19 -16.63
CA ASN A 458 24.40 1.41 -17.99
C ASN A 458 23.34 2.16 -18.80
N LEU A 459 22.94 3.34 -18.32
CA LEU A 459 21.98 4.19 -19.01
C LEU A 459 22.55 4.62 -20.37
N VAL A 460 21.85 4.28 -21.45
CA VAL A 460 22.16 4.73 -22.81
C VAL A 460 21.08 5.73 -23.21
N CYS A 461 21.47 6.99 -23.41
CA CYS A 461 20.58 7.96 -24.04
C CYS A 461 20.48 7.63 -25.53
N ALA A 462 19.30 7.18 -25.95
CA ALA A 462 19.01 6.90 -27.37
C ALA A 462 18.51 8.14 -28.13
N CYS A 463 18.72 9.36 -27.61
CA CYS A 463 18.44 10.57 -28.35
C CYS A 463 19.45 10.70 -29.52
N PRO A 464 19.03 10.46 -30.75
CA PRO A 464 19.96 10.68 -31.87
C PRO A 464 20.32 12.17 -31.93
N PRO A 465 21.56 12.51 -32.33
CA PRO A 465 21.96 13.89 -32.47
C PRO A 465 21.13 14.55 -33.57
N PRO A 466 20.95 15.89 -33.55
CA PRO A 466 20.15 16.61 -34.56
C PRO A 466 20.56 16.29 -36.01
N GLU A 467 21.83 16.02 -36.25
CA GLU A 467 22.38 15.67 -37.55
C GLU A 467 21.81 14.33 -38.09
N ALA A 468 21.34 13.43 -37.22
CA ALA A 468 20.69 12.19 -37.64
C ALA A 468 19.32 12.43 -38.30
N PHE A 469 18.77 13.62 -38.21
CA PHE A 469 17.50 14.06 -38.82
C PHE A 469 17.73 15.04 -39.97
N ALA A 470 18.98 15.36 -40.34
CA ALA A 470 19.29 16.18 -41.50
C ALA A 470 19.28 15.28 -42.75
N ASP A 471 18.44 15.63 -43.74
CA ASP A 471 18.44 15.00 -45.07
C ASP A 471 19.66 15.38 -45.91
#